data_3404438ebf4a90b613be71e5f776f3da
#
_entry.id   3404438ebf4a90b613be71e5f776f3da
#
_cell.length_a   1.000
_cell.length_b   1.000
_cell.length_c   1.000
_cell.angle_alpha   90.00
_cell.angle_beta   90.00
_cell.angle_gamma   90.00
#
_symmetry.space_group_name_H-M   'P 1'
#
loop_
_entity.id
_entity.type
_entity.pdbx_description
1 polymer ?
#
loop_
_entity_poly.entity_id
_entity_poly.type
_entity_poly.pdbx_seq_one_letter_code
_entity_poly.pdbx_strand_id
1 'polypeptide(L)'
;MKRVLTAEAMRNLDAHIINETGTPGSVLMENAAHALFRHVLCHINSESRVLIICGKGNNGGDGLALLRILHMNGVNASAALLCEDSALKGDAAINLRSVRNIGLPCVNVKDEGEISNLTSANNIMVDAIFGTGLSRSVTGLPAKAIESMNKAEAYRIAVDIPSGICSDTCLLYTSDAAD
;
A
#
# COMPACT_ATOMS: atom_id res chain seq x y z
N MET A 1 -20.28 2.73 19.38
CA MET A 1 -20.51 2.87 17.93
C MET A 1 -19.24 3.48 17.32
N LYS A 2 -18.57 2.81 16.35
CA LYS A 2 -17.44 3.41 15.65
C LYS A 2 -17.98 4.43 14.65
N ARG A 3 -17.42 5.66 14.63
CA ARG A 3 -17.78 6.68 13.64
C ARG A 3 -17.04 6.39 12.34
N VAL A 4 -17.72 6.50 11.22
CA VAL A 4 -17.14 6.45 9.87
C VAL A 4 -16.98 7.89 9.38
N LEU A 5 -15.81 8.21 8.85
CA LEU A 5 -15.50 9.53 8.29
C LEU A 5 -15.43 9.44 6.76
N THR A 6 -15.77 10.54 6.08
CA THR A 6 -15.49 10.68 4.64
C THR A 6 -13.99 10.83 4.40
N ALA A 7 -13.54 10.62 3.16
CA ALA A 7 -12.15 10.84 2.78
C ALA A 7 -11.68 12.28 3.08
N GLU A 8 -12.53 13.25 2.86
CA GLU A 8 -12.24 14.66 3.16
C GLU A 8 -12.08 14.89 4.67
N ALA A 9 -13.01 14.37 5.48
CA ALA A 9 -12.96 14.53 6.93
C ALA A 9 -11.69 13.87 7.51
N MET A 10 -11.27 12.73 6.97
CA MET A 10 -10.04 12.06 7.40
C MET A 10 -8.81 12.88 7.03
N ARG A 11 -8.72 13.40 5.79
CA ARG A 11 -7.62 14.28 5.39
C ARG A 11 -7.52 15.54 6.26
N ASN A 12 -8.66 16.14 6.60
CA ASN A 12 -8.70 17.32 7.47
C ASN A 12 -8.25 16.99 8.90
N LEU A 13 -8.58 15.80 9.39
CA LEU A 13 -8.13 15.32 10.70
C LEU A 13 -6.61 15.12 10.72
N ASP A 14 -6.05 14.45 9.72
CA ASP A 14 -4.60 14.25 9.58
C ASP A 14 -3.87 15.60 9.50
N ALA A 15 -4.39 16.52 8.68
CA ALA A 15 -3.83 17.86 8.55
C ALA A 15 -3.88 18.64 9.88
N HIS A 16 -4.97 18.54 10.62
CA HIS A 16 -5.09 19.14 11.95
C HIS A 16 -4.06 18.55 12.92
N ILE A 17 -3.93 17.24 12.98
CA ILE A 17 -2.95 16.58 13.84
C ILE A 17 -1.52 17.03 13.48
N ILE A 18 -1.19 17.11 12.21
CA ILE A 18 0.15 17.50 11.77
C ILE A 18 0.42 18.99 12.08
N ASN A 19 -0.51 19.87 11.75
CA ASN A 19 -0.28 21.32 11.78
C ASN A 19 -0.52 21.94 13.16
N GLU A 20 -1.53 21.46 13.90
CA GLU A 20 -1.95 22.06 15.17
C GLU A 20 -1.36 21.34 16.39
N THR A 21 -1.23 20.01 16.34
CA THR A 21 -0.60 19.28 17.46
C THR A 21 0.90 19.09 17.30
N GLY A 22 1.45 19.38 16.08
CA GLY A 22 2.88 19.24 15.81
C GLY A 22 3.35 17.80 15.66
N THR A 23 2.43 16.85 15.52
CA THR A 23 2.79 15.43 15.30
C THR A 23 3.28 15.24 13.86
N PRO A 24 4.53 14.82 13.61
CA PRO A 24 5.02 14.61 12.25
C PRO A 24 4.19 13.57 11.50
N GLY A 25 3.94 13.78 10.19
CA GLY A 25 3.22 12.82 9.34
C GLY A 25 3.88 11.44 9.31
N SER A 26 5.21 11.38 9.41
CA SER A 26 5.96 10.13 9.51
C SER A 26 5.60 9.30 10.77
N VAL A 27 5.22 9.96 11.87
CA VAL A 27 4.74 9.26 13.08
C VAL A 27 3.35 8.68 12.85
N LEU A 28 2.46 9.40 12.16
CA LEU A 28 1.13 8.87 11.79
C LEU A 28 1.27 7.65 10.88
N MET A 29 2.14 7.74 9.86
CA MET A 29 2.44 6.65 8.93
C MET A 29 3.04 5.42 9.65
N GLU A 30 3.96 5.62 10.58
CA GLU A 30 4.53 4.53 11.38
C GLU A 30 3.47 3.85 12.27
N ASN A 31 2.58 4.63 12.89
CA ASN A 31 1.47 4.09 13.68
C ASN A 31 0.49 3.27 12.82
N ALA A 32 0.16 3.74 11.62
CA ALA A 32 -0.66 3.01 10.66
C ALA A 32 0.00 1.69 10.26
N ALA A 33 1.30 1.72 9.93
CA ALA A 33 2.07 0.53 9.58
C ALA A 33 2.14 -0.49 10.73
N HIS A 34 2.27 -0.05 11.97
CA HIS A 34 2.20 -0.95 13.14
C HIS A 34 0.80 -1.56 13.35
N ALA A 35 -0.27 -0.82 13.05
CA ALA A 35 -1.63 -1.35 13.09
C ALA A 35 -1.83 -2.42 12.02
N LEU A 36 -1.37 -2.16 10.79
CA LEU A 36 -1.36 -3.12 9.69
C LEU A 36 -0.54 -4.36 10.02
N PHE A 37 0.65 -4.20 10.58
CA PHE A 37 1.51 -5.32 10.99
C PHE A 37 0.76 -6.27 11.93
N ARG A 38 0.10 -5.76 12.98
CA ARG A 38 -0.70 -6.60 13.88
C ARG A 38 -1.80 -7.36 13.16
N HIS A 39 -2.41 -6.75 12.15
CA HIS A 39 -3.43 -7.40 11.33
C HIS A 39 -2.82 -8.48 10.43
N VAL A 40 -1.73 -8.18 9.75
CA VAL A 40 -1.01 -9.13 8.89
C VAL A 40 -0.56 -10.35 9.68
N LEU A 41 -0.06 -10.18 10.90
CA LEU A 41 0.38 -11.28 11.77
C LEU A 41 -0.71 -12.32 12.03
N CYS A 42 -1.99 -11.93 12.03
CA CYS A 42 -3.11 -12.86 12.23
C CYS A 42 -3.32 -13.81 11.04
N HIS A 43 -2.69 -13.53 9.88
CA HIS A 43 -2.90 -14.24 8.61
C HIS A 43 -1.65 -14.91 8.07
N ILE A 44 -0.51 -14.83 8.77
CA ILE A 44 0.75 -15.41 8.33
C ILE A 44 1.16 -16.63 9.16
N ASN A 45 1.96 -17.48 8.53
CA ASN A 45 2.63 -18.63 9.14
C ASN A 45 4.07 -18.75 8.61
N SER A 46 4.79 -19.82 8.93
CA SER A 46 6.19 -20.05 8.50
C SER A 46 6.38 -20.16 6.98
N GLU A 47 5.32 -20.46 6.23
CA GLU A 47 5.37 -20.61 4.77
C GLU A 47 4.90 -19.36 4.03
N SER A 48 4.52 -18.33 4.77
CA SER A 48 4.00 -17.08 4.19
C SER A 48 5.09 -16.31 3.49
N ARG A 49 4.76 -15.87 2.28
CA ARG A 49 5.54 -14.94 1.46
C ARG A 49 4.65 -13.73 1.17
N VAL A 50 5.02 -12.60 1.77
CA VAL A 50 4.24 -11.37 1.71
C VAL A 50 4.78 -10.48 0.60
N LEU A 51 3.92 -10.11 -0.36
CA LEU A 51 4.19 -9.09 -1.37
C LEU A 51 3.39 -7.84 -1.05
N ILE A 52 4.07 -6.71 -0.89
CA ILE A 52 3.44 -5.40 -0.70
C ILE A 52 3.52 -4.64 -2.00
N ILE A 53 2.40 -4.29 -2.62
CA ILE A 53 2.37 -3.57 -3.89
C ILE A 53 2.10 -2.09 -3.60
N CYS A 54 3.13 -1.26 -3.82
CA CYS A 54 3.16 0.13 -3.40
C CYS A 54 2.96 1.09 -4.57
N GLY A 55 2.00 2.01 -4.42
CA GLY A 55 1.89 3.20 -5.25
C GLY A 55 2.83 4.32 -4.81
N LYS A 56 2.79 5.46 -5.51
CA LYS A 56 3.66 6.63 -5.24
C LYS A 56 3.20 7.54 -4.10
N GLY A 57 1.98 7.33 -3.56
CA GLY A 57 1.36 8.19 -2.54
C GLY A 57 1.61 7.71 -1.11
N ASN A 58 0.92 8.32 -0.15
CA ASN A 58 1.03 7.97 1.26
C ASN A 58 0.65 6.51 1.54
N ASN A 59 -0.35 5.97 0.83
CA ASN A 59 -0.72 4.56 0.94
C ASN A 59 0.48 3.63 0.62
N GLY A 60 1.25 3.95 -0.43
CA GLY A 60 2.51 3.26 -0.73
C GLY A 60 3.57 3.48 0.35
N GLY A 61 3.59 4.67 0.97
CA GLY A 61 4.44 4.98 2.11
C GLY A 61 4.15 4.10 3.32
N ASP A 62 2.87 3.89 3.65
CA ASP A 62 2.43 2.96 4.70
C ASP A 62 2.86 1.52 4.39
N GLY A 63 2.76 1.10 3.11
CA GLY A 63 3.26 -0.20 2.64
C GLY A 63 4.77 -0.36 2.82
N LEU A 64 5.56 0.67 2.52
CA LEU A 64 7.02 0.66 2.71
C LEU A 64 7.40 0.65 4.20
N ALA A 65 6.68 1.37 5.04
CA ALA A 65 6.85 1.31 6.49
C ALA A 65 6.51 -0.10 7.02
N LEU A 66 5.42 -0.70 6.54
CA LEU A 66 5.04 -2.07 6.87
C LEU A 66 6.14 -3.08 6.46
N LEU A 67 6.76 -2.94 5.28
CA LEU A 67 7.86 -3.79 4.85
C LEU A 67 9.01 -3.81 5.88
N ARG A 68 9.40 -2.63 6.38
CA ARG A 68 10.44 -2.53 7.42
C ARG A 68 10.05 -3.29 8.69
N ILE A 69 8.81 -3.07 9.15
CA ILE A 69 8.32 -3.69 10.39
C ILE A 69 8.24 -5.21 10.24
N LEU A 70 7.73 -5.73 9.12
CA LEU A 70 7.67 -7.16 8.83
C LEU A 70 9.08 -7.78 8.83
N HIS A 71 10.03 -7.14 8.15
CA HIS A 71 11.41 -7.61 8.09
C HIS A 71 12.07 -7.64 9.47
N MET A 72 11.91 -6.59 10.29
CA MET A 72 12.43 -6.52 11.65
C MET A 72 11.86 -7.61 12.57
N ASN A 73 10.71 -8.17 12.21
CA ASN A 73 10.07 -9.27 12.93
C ASN A 73 10.27 -10.65 12.26
N GLY A 74 11.23 -10.75 11.33
CA GLY A 74 11.61 -12.03 10.71
C GLY A 74 10.60 -12.56 9.69
N VAL A 75 9.66 -11.75 9.23
CA VAL A 75 8.67 -12.14 8.22
C VAL A 75 9.27 -12.05 6.82
N ASN A 76 9.09 -13.09 6.02
CA ASN A 76 9.48 -13.09 4.60
C ASN A 76 8.57 -12.17 3.80
N ALA A 77 9.03 -10.95 3.57
CA ALA A 77 8.28 -9.90 2.89
C ALA A 77 9.11 -9.17 1.85
N SER A 78 8.47 -8.74 0.77
CA SER A 78 9.07 -7.93 -0.29
C SER A 78 8.08 -6.85 -0.75
N ALA A 79 8.58 -5.81 -1.43
CA ALA A 79 7.74 -4.79 -2.04
C ALA A 79 7.94 -4.69 -3.54
N ALA A 80 6.84 -4.42 -4.24
CA ALA A 80 6.78 -4.06 -5.65
C ALA A 80 6.35 -2.58 -5.75
N LEU A 81 7.25 -1.70 -6.17
CA LEU A 81 6.97 -0.28 -6.34
C LEU A 81 6.55 0.00 -7.78
N LEU A 82 5.34 0.52 -7.97
CA LEU A 82 4.75 0.78 -9.28
C LEU A 82 5.13 2.14 -9.88
N CYS A 83 6.29 2.68 -9.48
CA CYS A 83 6.80 3.95 -10.00
C CYS A 83 8.31 4.03 -9.77
N GLU A 84 8.93 5.05 -10.33
CA GLU A 84 10.33 5.38 -10.05
C GLU A 84 10.49 5.97 -8.65
N ASP A 85 11.63 5.74 -8.01
CA ASP A 85 11.94 6.22 -6.65
C ASP A 85 11.74 7.74 -6.52
N SER A 86 12.08 8.50 -7.57
CA SER A 86 11.95 9.96 -7.64
C SER A 86 10.50 10.47 -7.63
N ALA A 87 9.54 9.60 -7.89
CA ALA A 87 8.11 9.94 -7.89
C ALA A 87 7.52 10.04 -6.48
N LEU A 88 8.14 9.41 -5.48
CA LEU A 88 7.71 9.48 -4.09
C LEU A 88 8.09 10.84 -3.48
N LYS A 89 7.22 11.36 -2.62
CA LYS A 89 7.41 12.63 -1.92
C LYS A 89 7.10 12.49 -0.42
N GLY A 90 7.53 13.47 0.38
CA GLY A 90 7.21 13.55 1.80
C GLY A 90 7.58 12.28 2.58
N ASP A 91 6.67 11.83 3.44
CA ASP A 91 6.90 10.70 4.33
C ASP A 91 7.06 9.37 3.58
N ALA A 92 6.40 9.19 2.43
CA ALA A 92 6.59 8.03 1.57
C ALA A 92 8.05 7.95 1.04
N ALA A 93 8.65 9.07 0.64
CA ALA A 93 10.04 9.12 0.21
C ALA A 93 11.02 8.84 1.35
N ILE A 94 10.70 9.25 2.59
CA ILE A 94 11.49 8.94 3.78
C ILE A 94 11.51 7.42 4.01
N ASN A 95 10.34 6.76 3.94
CA ASN A 95 10.24 5.32 4.12
C ASN A 95 10.94 4.55 2.99
N LEU A 96 10.81 4.99 1.73
CA LEU A 96 11.56 4.38 0.63
C LEU A 96 13.07 4.47 0.85
N ARG A 97 13.58 5.64 1.23
CA ARG A 97 15.01 5.81 1.54
C ARG A 97 15.47 4.85 2.64
N SER A 98 14.67 4.69 3.69
CA SER A 98 14.96 3.75 4.77
C SER A 98 15.02 2.31 4.26
N VAL A 99 14.02 1.88 3.46
CA VAL A 99 13.97 0.56 2.80
C VAL A 99 15.21 0.31 1.95
N ARG A 100 15.62 1.29 1.13
CA ARG A 100 16.81 1.21 0.27
C ARG A 100 18.10 1.13 1.08
N ASN A 101 18.24 1.95 2.11
CA ASN A 101 19.45 2.03 2.95
C ASN A 101 19.67 0.73 3.75
N ILE A 102 18.60 0.08 4.20
CA ILE A 102 18.67 -1.20 4.91
C ILE A 102 18.88 -2.37 3.94
N GLY A 103 18.67 -2.15 2.64
CA GLY A 103 18.79 -3.20 1.61
C GLY A 103 17.63 -4.19 1.60
N LEU A 104 16.42 -3.75 1.96
CA LEU A 104 15.25 -4.62 1.96
C LEU A 104 14.80 -4.98 0.54
N PRO A 105 14.17 -6.15 0.34
CA PRO A 105 13.66 -6.58 -0.96
C PRO A 105 12.56 -5.65 -1.45
N CYS A 106 12.90 -4.69 -2.30
CA CYS A 106 11.98 -3.73 -2.90
C CYS A 106 12.41 -3.46 -4.34
N VAL A 107 11.56 -3.82 -5.30
CA VAL A 107 11.85 -3.68 -6.74
C VAL A 107 10.91 -2.67 -7.39
N ASN A 108 11.45 -1.87 -8.33
CA ASN A 108 10.62 -1.03 -9.19
C ASN A 108 10.12 -1.90 -10.34
N VAL A 109 8.81 -2.09 -10.42
CA VAL A 109 8.15 -2.88 -11.47
C VAL A 109 7.99 -2.02 -12.72
N LYS A 110 8.37 -2.56 -13.86
CA LYS A 110 8.37 -1.85 -15.15
C LYS A 110 7.22 -2.25 -16.06
N ASP A 111 6.77 -3.49 -15.95
CA ASP A 111 5.75 -4.04 -16.85
C ASP A 111 4.86 -5.08 -16.17
N GLU A 112 3.85 -5.53 -16.93
CA GLU A 112 2.87 -6.52 -16.49
C GLU A 112 3.47 -7.89 -16.22
N GLY A 113 4.51 -8.28 -16.95
CA GLY A 113 5.17 -9.58 -16.77
C GLY A 113 5.89 -9.67 -15.44
N GLU A 114 6.60 -8.60 -15.05
CA GLU A 114 7.27 -8.53 -13.75
C GLU A 114 6.27 -8.60 -12.59
N ILE A 115 5.15 -7.85 -12.66
CA ILE A 115 4.14 -7.90 -11.59
C ILE A 115 3.45 -9.26 -11.52
N SER A 116 3.16 -9.90 -12.66
CA SER A 116 2.56 -11.23 -12.70
C SER A 116 3.46 -12.29 -12.06
N ASN A 117 4.77 -12.23 -12.32
CA ASN A 117 5.74 -13.12 -11.70
C ASN A 117 5.79 -12.94 -10.17
N LEU A 118 5.80 -11.69 -9.71
CA LEU A 118 5.81 -11.37 -8.28
C LEU A 118 4.53 -11.85 -7.59
N THR A 119 3.36 -11.60 -8.17
CA THR A 119 2.08 -12.03 -7.59
C THR A 119 1.94 -13.55 -7.54
N SER A 120 2.43 -14.25 -8.55
CA SER A 120 2.40 -15.73 -8.58
C SER A 120 3.36 -16.38 -7.57
N ALA A 121 4.42 -15.69 -7.18
CA ALA A 121 5.43 -16.20 -6.25
C ALA A 121 5.05 -16.03 -4.77
N ASN A 122 4.00 -15.26 -4.47
CA ASN A 122 3.62 -14.88 -3.12
C ASN A 122 2.20 -15.34 -2.79
N ASN A 123 1.94 -15.72 -1.53
CA ASN A 123 0.65 -16.23 -1.07
C ASN A 123 -0.12 -15.25 -0.16
N ILE A 124 0.51 -14.13 0.20
CA ILE A 124 -0.13 -13.00 0.86
C ILE A 124 0.22 -11.72 0.10
N MET A 125 -0.79 -10.93 -0.21
CA MET A 125 -0.63 -9.66 -0.90
C MET A 125 -1.18 -8.52 -0.07
N VAL A 126 -0.40 -7.45 0.02
CA VAL A 126 -0.82 -6.21 0.65
C VAL A 126 -0.99 -5.14 -0.44
N ASP A 127 -2.22 -4.70 -0.61
CA ASP A 127 -2.58 -3.63 -1.53
C ASP A 127 -2.30 -2.27 -0.88
N ALA A 128 -1.21 -1.66 -1.26
CA ALA A 128 -0.75 -0.33 -0.88
C ALA A 128 -0.68 0.63 -2.09
N ILE A 129 -1.48 0.40 -3.14
CA ILE A 129 -1.41 1.17 -4.39
C ILE A 129 -2.12 2.51 -4.21
N PHE A 130 -3.43 2.47 -3.92
CA PHE A 130 -4.27 3.66 -3.70
C PHE A 130 -5.04 3.54 -2.40
N GLY A 131 -5.22 4.66 -1.70
CA GLY A 131 -6.13 4.79 -0.56
C GLY A 131 -7.30 5.71 -0.91
N THR A 132 -7.85 6.38 0.09
CA THR A 132 -8.98 7.32 -0.02
C THR A 132 -8.77 8.50 -0.98
N GLY A 133 -7.57 8.70 -1.50
CA GLY A 133 -7.24 9.75 -2.47
C GLY A 133 -7.57 9.43 -3.93
N LEU A 134 -8.14 8.26 -4.24
CA LEU A 134 -8.49 7.87 -5.61
C LEU A 134 -9.69 8.68 -6.11
N SER A 135 -9.49 9.47 -7.18
CA SER A 135 -10.51 10.36 -7.76
C SER A 135 -10.69 10.19 -9.27
N ARG A 136 -10.05 9.20 -9.87
CA ARG A 136 -10.09 8.95 -11.32
C ARG A 136 -9.89 7.49 -11.63
N SER A 137 -10.28 7.08 -12.85
CA SER A 137 -10.06 5.71 -13.33
C SER A 137 -8.59 5.30 -13.25
N VAL A 138 -8.37 4.08 -12.79
CA VAL A 138 -7.03 3.48 -12.70
C VAL A 138 -6.66 2.92 -14.06
N THR A 139 -5.50 3.31 -14.57
CA THR A 139 -4.99 2.89 -15.89
C THR A 139 -3.51 2.52 -15.80
N GLY A 140 -2.98 1.91 -16.86
CA GLY A 140 -1.57 1.56 -16.97
C GLY A 140 -1.12 0.48 -15.98
N LEU A 141 0.13 0.57 -15.53
CA LEU A 141 0.73 -0.43 -14.65
C LEU A 141 -0.02 -0.67 -13.33
N PRO A 142 -0.57 0.37 -12.64
CA PRO A 142 -1.41 0.13 -11.47
C PRO A 142 -2.67 -0.71 -11.75
N ALA A 143 -3.34 -0.50 -12.89
CA ALA A 143 -4.50 -1.31 -13.26
C ALA A 143 -4.10 -2.78 -13.48
N LYS A 144 -2.97 -3.00 -14.17
CA LYS A 144 -2.41 -4.34 -14.38
C LYS A 144 -1.98 -5.03 -13.08
N ALA A 145 -1.48 -4.26 -12.11
CA ALA A 145 -1.14 -4.78 -10.79
C ALA A 145 -2.40 -5.23 -10.03
N ILE A 146 -3.47 -4.45 -10.05
CA ILE A 146 -4.75 -4.82 -9.44
C ILE A 146 -5.31 -6.08 -10.10
N GLU A 147 -5.31 -6.14 -11.44
CA GLU A 147 -5.75 -7.32 -12.18
C GLU A 147 -4.94 -8.57 -11.82
N SER A 148 -3.62 -8.44 -11.76
CA SER A 148 -2.71 -9.54 -11.38
C SER A 148 -2.95 -10.01 -9.94
N MET A 149 -3.13 -9.08 -8.98
CA MET A 149 -3.51 -9.43 -7.61
C MET A 149 -4.84 -10.19 -7.55
N ASN A 150 -5.82 -9.77 -8.35
CA ASN A 150 -7.15 -10.41 -8.34
C ASN A 150 -7.13 -11.81 -8.93
N LYS A 151 -6.24 -12.09 -9.89
CA LYS A 151 -6.07 -13.42 -10.50
C LYS A 151 -5.26 -14.39 -9.63
N ALA A 152 -4.43 -13.89 -8.75
CA ALA A 152 -3.55 -14.72 -7.94
C ALA A 152 -4.30 -15.47 -6.83
N GLU A 153 -3.93 -16.71 -6.58
CA GLU A 153 -4.41 -17.51 -5.43
C GLU A 153 -3.66 -17.09 -4.16
N ALA A 154 -4.02 -15.92 -3.61
CA ALA A 154 -3.37 -15.36 -2.45
C ALA A 154 -4.39 -14.67 -1.52
N TYR A 155 -4.08 -14.62 -0.24
CA TYR A 155 -4.83 -13.80 0.71
C TYR A 155 -4.49 -12.32 0.48
N ARG A 156 -5.50 -11.46 0.40
CA ARG A 156 -5.34 -10.03 0.09
C ARG A 156 -5.74 -9.16 1.26
N ILE A 157 -4.90 -8.19 1.57
CA ILE A 157 -5.11 -7.19 2.63
C ILE A 157 -4.95 -5.80 1.98
N ALA A 158 -5.93 -4.94 2.09
CA ALA A 158 -5.79 -3.55 1.70
C ALA A 158 -5.28 -2.71 2.87
N VAL A 159 -4.34 -1.81 2.61
CA VAL A 159 -3.79 -0.89 3.63
C VAL A 159 -4.87 0.05 4.14
N ASP A 160 -5.63 0.62 3.24
CA ASP A 160 -6.73 1.56 3.52
C ASP A 160 -8.04 0.99 2.97
N ILE A 161 -8.28 1.15 1.68
CA ILE A 161 -9.39 0.56 0.93
C ILE A 161 -8.84 -0.23 -0.26
N PRO A 162 -9.54 -1.26 -0.77
CA PRO A 162 -9.11 -1.96 -1.96
C PRO A 162 -8.92 -0.99 -3.13
N SER A 163 -7.75 -1.05 -3.76
CA SER A 163 -7.40 -0.13 -4.86
C SER A 163 -8.34 -0.31 -6.05
N GLY A 164 -8.81 0.82 -6.58
CA GLY A 164 -9.83 0.86 -7.63
C GLY A 164 -11.22 1.16 -7.11
N ILE A 165 -11.46 1.18 -5.80
CA ILE A 165 -12.74 1.56 -5.19
C ILE A 165 -12.65 3.01 -4.69
N CYS A 166 -13.67 3.80 -5.00
CA CYS A 166 -13.83 5.14 -4.42
C CYS A 166 -14.38 5.02 -2.99
N SER A 167 -13.69 5.62 -2.02
CA SER A 167 -14.07 5.55 -0.59
C SER A 167 -15.42 6.19 -0.28
N ASP A 168 -15.81 7.23 -1.03
CA ASP A 168 -17.01 7.98 -0.74
C ASP A 168 -18.25 7.44 -1.48
N THR A 169 -18.06 6.87 -2.68
CA THR A 169 -19.17 6.39 -3.53
C THR A 169 -19.28 4.88 -3.64
N CYS A 170 -18.24 4.15 -3.23
CA CYS A 170 -18.08 2.69 -3.43
C CYS A 170 -18.10 2.26 -4.91
N LEU A 171 -17.95 3.20 -5.86
CA LEU A 171 -17.87 2.88 -7.28
C LEU A 171 -16.47 2.39 -7.64
N LEU A 172 -16.43 1.43 -8.58
CA LEU A 172 -15.18 0.93 -9.15
C LEU A 172 -14.64 1.94 -10.18
N TYR A 173 -13.38 2.31 -10.03
CA TYR A 173 -12.62 3.13 -10.96
C TYR A 173 -11.57 2.29 -11.72
N THR A 174 -11.95 1.11 -12.19
CA THR A 174 -11.11 0.29 -13.07
C THR A 174 -11.52 0.47 -14.53
N SER A 175 -10.61 0.22 -15.47
CA SER A 175 -10.82 0.41 -16.92
C SER A 175 -11.93 -0.46 -17.51
N ASP A 176 -12.40 -1.48 -16.80
CA ASP A 176 -13.42 -2.42 -17.27
C ASP A 176 -14.86 -2.04 -16.81
N ALA A 177 -15.04 -0.84 -16.25
CA ALA A 177 -16.36 -0.33 -15.83
C ALA A 177 -17.09 0.44 -16.95
N ALA A 178 -16.70 0.23 -18.22
CA ALA A 178 -17.32 0.84 -19.39
C ALA A 178 -17.67 -0.25 -20.43
N ASP A 179 -18.71 -1.05 -20.12
CA ASP A 179 -19.61 -1.68 -21.10
C ASP A 179 -21.00 -1.91 -20.43
#